data_5e92f6af9245dd86df40690433a877ae
#
_entry.id   5e92f6af9245dd86df40690433a877ae
#
_cell.length_a   1.000
_cell.length_b   1.000
_cell.length_c   1.000
_cell.angle_alpha   90.00
_cell.angle_beta   90.00
_cell.angle_gamma   90.00
#
_symmetry.space_group_name_H-M   'P 1'
#
loop_
_entity.id
_entity.type
_entity.pdbx_description
1 polymer ?
#
loop_
_entity_poly.entity_id
_entity_poly.type
_entity_poly.pdbx_seq_one_letter_code
_entity_poly.pdbx_strand_id
1 'polypeptide(L)'
;MLRPRTGPPSTAAILRAALWPIAIMSIIHRSYVLSTNGYITDDFGPVYRAVSNFRRGLDIYNEHFDYVDPHYLYPPGGTLLMAPFGYMPVFASHNWFVFFNTVAMIVAAVLLVRLFSFSLTSVALPALLLAMFCTESVTNTLVFTNINGCILLLEVLFFRW
;
A
#
# COMPACT_ATOMS: atom_id res chain seq x y z
N MET A 1 11.42 43.33 7.06
CA MET A 1 10.55 42.75 8.09
C MET A 1 9.17 42.52 7.45
N LEU A 2 8.78 41.27 7.18
CA LEU A 2 7.45 40.91 6.67
C LEU A 2 6.48 40.87 7.86
N ARG A 3 5.49 41.76 7.87
CA ARG A 3 4.41 41.72 8.87
C ARG A 3 3.64 40.39 8.72
N PRO A 4 3.42 39.64 9.80
CA PRO A 4 2.59 38.46 9.74
C PRO A 4 1.17 38.84 9.30
N ARG A 5 0.61 38.12 8.31
CA ARG A 5 -0.81 38.28 7.91
C ARG A 5 -1.69 37.82 9.06
N THR A 6 -2.29 38.79 9.77
CA THR A 6 -3.20 38.56 10.93
C THR A 6 -4.67 38.48 10.51
N GLY A 7 -4.97 38.00 9.31
CA GLY A 7 -6.34 37.72 8.87
C GLY A 7 -6.80 36.32 9.31
N PRO A 8 -8.13 36.08 9.42
CA PRO A 8 -8.66 34.77 9.72
C PRO A 8 -8.18 33.73 8.70
N PRO A 9 -7.95 32.46 9.08
CA PRO A 9 -7.51 31.43 8.17
C PRO A 9 -8.56 31.20 7.08
N SER A 10 -8.11 30.95 5.83
CA SER A 10 -9.03 30.64 4.74
C SER A 10 -9.72 29.29 5.00
N THR A 11 -10.94 29.11 4.47
CA THR A 11 -11.69 27.85 4.55
C THR A 11 -10.84 26.65 4.08
N ALA A 12 -10.05 26.83 3.02
CA ALA A 12 -9.13 25.78 2.54
C ALA A 12 -8.02 25.42 3.55
N ALA A 13 -7.52 26.41 4.30
CA ALA A 13 -6.54 26.16 5.36
C ALA A 13 -7.14 25.38 6.52
N ILE A 14 -8.37 25.71 6.92
CA ILE A 14 -9.11 25.00 7.97
C ILE A 14 -9.39 23.55 7.55
N LEU A 15 -9.93 23.35 6.35
CA LEU A 15 -10.21 22.01 5.80
C LEU A 15 -8.93 21.16 5.73
N ARG A 16 -7.84 21.73 5.25
CA ARG A 16 -6.56 21.02 5.18
C ARG A 16 -6.05 20.63 6.57
N ALA A 17 -6.13 21.54 7.53
CA ALA A 17 -5.73 21.28 8.91
C ALA A 17 -6.56 20.16 9.58
N ALA A 18 -7.85 20.07 9.24
CA ALA A 18 -8.74 19.01 9.73
C ALA A 18 -8.52 17.66 9.02
N LEU A 19 -8.33 17.67 7.70
CA LEU A 19 -8.21 16.43 6.90
C LEU A 19 -6.89 15.69 7.13
N TRP A 20 -5.77 16.40 7.36
CA TRP A 20 -4.48 15.73 7.56
C TRP A 20 -4.45 14.78 8.75
N PRO A 21 -4.87 15.16 9.97
CA PRO A 21 -4.91 14.23 11.09
C PRO A 21 -5.77 13.00 10.82
N ILE A 22 -6.94 13.19 10.19
CA ILE A 22 -7.86 12.10 9.87
C ILE A 22 -7.24 11.16 8.83
N ALA A 23 -6.62 11.69 7.78
CA ALA A 23 -5.94 10.90 6.76
C ALA A 23 -4.77 10.09 7.36
N ILE A 24 -3.93 10.72 8.18
CA ILE A 24 -2.82 10.05 8.87
C ILE A 24 -3.33 8.94 9.78
N MET A 25 -4.37 9.22 10.58
CA MET A 25 -4.97 8.20 11.46
C MET A 25 -5.57 7.04 10.66
N SER A 26 -6.21 7.31 9.52
CA SER A 26 -6.74 6.26 8.63
C SER A 26 -5.61 5.40 8.06
N ILE A 27 -4.51 6.01 7.60
CA ILE A 27 -3.34 5.28 7.10
C ILE A 27 -2.77 4.38 8.21
N ILE A 28 -2.50 4.93 9.38
CA ILE A 28 -1.94 4.17 10.51
C ILE A 28 -2.88 3.03 10.90
N HIS A 29 -4.17 3.31 11.03
CA HIS A 29 -5.15 2.31 11.43
C HIS A 29 -5.22 1.15 10.43
N ARG A 30 -5.25 1.43 9.11
CA ARG A 30 -5.37 0.40 8.08
C ARG A 30 -4.08 -0.38 7.88
N SER A 31 -2.93 0.29 7.88
CA SER A 31 -1.65 -0.36 7.59
C SER A 31 -0.98 -1.00 8.81
N TYR A 32 -1.29 -0.55 10.02
CA TYR A 32 -0.67 -1.06 11.24
C TYR A 32 -1.65 -1.80 12.13
N VAL A 33 -2.80 -1.19 12.51
CA VAL A 33 -3.71 -1.79 13.49
C VAL A 33 -4.45 -3.01 12.92
N LEU A 34 -4.91 -2.92 11.66
CA LEU A 34 -5.65 -4.02 11.03
C LEU A 34 -4.74 -5.10 10.45
N SER A 35 -3.63 -4.72 9.82
CA SER A 35 -2.77 -5.67 9.11
C SER A 35 -1.80 -6.42 10.03
N THR A 36 -1.41 -5.85 11.18
CA THR A 36 -0.40 -6.44 12.07
C THR A 36 -0.97 -7.29 13.21
N ASN A 37 -2.26 -7.57 13.23
CA ASN A 37 -2.91 -8.39 14.28
C ASN A 37 -2.47 -9.87 14.31
N GLY A 38 -1.31 -10.18 13.76
CA GLY A 38 -0.65 -11.47 13.91
C GLY A 38 -1.16 -12.58 12.99
N TYR A 39 -2.15 -12.29 12.15
CA TYR A 39 -2.63 -13.24 11.16
C TYR A 39 -1.88 -13.07 9.86
N ILE A 40 -1.18 -14.11 9.44
CA ILE A 40 -0.73 -14.26 8.06
C ILE A 40 -2.01 -14.58 7.29
N THR A 41 -2.41 -13.64 6.44
CA THR A 41 -3.62 -13.79 5.65
C THR A 41 -3.41 -14.81 4.54
N ASP A 42 -4.50 -15.38 4.07
CA ASP A 42 -4.49 -16.44 3.06
C ASP A 42 -3.72 -16.03 1.78
N ASP A 43 -3.78 -14.75 1.38
CA ASP A 43 -3.08 -14.26 0.18
C ASP A 43 -1.55 -14.17 0.35
N PHE A 44 -1.07 -13.87 1.56
CA PHE A 44 0.37 -13.74 1.81
C PHE A 44 1.08 -15.08 1.96
N GLY A 45 0.43 -16.08 2.51
CA GLY A 45 1.01 -17.40 2.72
C GLY A 45 1.56 -18.03 1.44
N PRO A 46 0.78 -18.13 0.35
CA PRO A 46 1.23 -18.60 -0.95
C PRO A 46 2.37 -17.75 -1.53
N VAL A 47 2.29 -16.42 -1.41
CA VAL A 47 3.36 -15.51 -1.87
C VAL A 47 4.66 -15.80 -1.15
N TYR A 48 4.64 -15.90 0.17
CA TYR A 48 5.84 -16.17 0.97
C TYR A 48 6.44 -17.55 0.66
N ARG A 49 5.59 -18.58 0.48
CA ARG A 49 6.04 -19.92 0.06
C ARG A 49 6.72 -19.88 -1.30
N ALA A 50 6.09 -19.23 -2.29
CA ALA A 50 6.64 -19.12 -3.63
C ALA A 50 8.00 -18.40 -3.66
N VAL A 51 8.15 -17.25 -2.99
CA VAL A 51 9.43 -16.53 -2.95
C VAL A 51 10.50 -17.29 -2.16
N SER A 52 10.11 -18.03 -1.12
CA SER A 52 11.02 -18.89 -0.36
C SER A 52 11.50 -20.08 -1.19
N ASN A 53 10.62 -20.68 -1.99
CA ASN A 53 10.93 -21.76 -2.93
C ASN A 53 11.84 -21.23 -4.05
N PHE A 54 11.51 -20.09 -4.63
CA PHE A 54 12.34 -19.44 -5.64
C PHE A 54 13.79 -19.25 -5.17
N ARG A 55 13.96 -18.75 -3.96
CA ARG A 55 15.30 -18.57 -3.35
C ARG A 55 16.07 -19.89 -3.22
N ARG A 56 15.37 -20.99 -2.96
CA ARG A 56 15.95 -22.33 -2.80
C ARG A 56 16.13 -23.06 -4.13
N GLY A 57 15.77 -22.47 -5.26
CA GLY A 57 15.77 -23.12 -6.57
C GLY A 57 14.70 -24.21 -6.71
N LEU A 58 13.65 -24.16 -5.89
CA LEU A 58 12.52 -25.08 -5.94
C LEU A 58 11.41 -24.51 -6.84
N ASP A 59 10.51 -25.40 -7.29
CA ASP A 59 9.35 -25.01 -8.08
C ASP A 59 8.42 -24.09 -7.27
N ILE A 60 8.05 -22.97 -7.88
CA ILE A 60 7.16 -21.95 -7.28
C ILE A 60 5.67 -22.27 -7.50
N TYR A 61 5.35 -23.13 -8.46
CA TYR A 61 3.98 -23.50 -8.83
C TYR A 61 3.65 -24.95 -8.48
N ASN A 62 4.51 -25.65 -7.74
CA ASN A 62 4.27 -27.03 -7.33
C ASN A 62 3.26 -27.05 -6.16
N GLU A 63 2.02 -26.80 -6.47
CA GLU A 63 0.91 -26.83 -5.54
C GLU A 63 -0.04 -27.98 -5.92
N HIS A 64 -0.38 -28.80 -4.92
CA HIS A 64 -1.43 -29.79 -5.09
C HIS A 64 -2.79 -29.09 -5.08
N PHE A 65 -3.45 -29.02 -6.24
CA PHE A 65 -4.78 -28.40 -6.39
C PHE A 65 -5.92 -29.17 -5.70
N ASP A 66 -5.61 -30.24 -5.01
CA ASP A 66 -6.58 -31.10 -4.28
C ASP A 66 -7.04 -30.47 -2.96
N TYR A 67 -6.43 -29.36 -2.53
CA TYR A 67 -6.79 -28.65 -1.31
C TYR A 67 -7.46 -27.32 -1.62
N VAL A 68 -8.38 -26.92 -0.75
CA VAL A 68 -9.08 -25.61 -0.80
C VAL A 68 -8.16 -24.44 -0.41
N ASP A 69 -6.88 -24.69 -0.18
CA ASP A 69 -5.90 -23.68 0.19
C ASP A 69 -5.67 -22.67 -0.94
N PRO A 70 -5.47 -21.39 -0.63
CA PRO A 70 -5.18 -20.38 -1.63
C PRO A 70 -3.86 -20.69 -2.34
N HIS A 71 -3.89 -20.62 -3.67
CA HIS A 71 -2.78 -20.92 -4.55
C HIS A 71 -1.99 -19.69 -4.97
N TYR A 72 -0.72 -19.89 -5.27
CA TYR A 72 0.11 -18.83 -5.83
C TYR A 72 -0.20 -18.64 -7.32
N LEU A 73 -0.81 -17.50 -7.66
CA LEU A 73 -1.30 -17.22 -9.02
C LEU A 73 -0.52 -16.09 -9.73
N TYR A 74 0.52 -15.53 -9.12
CA TYR A 74 1.27 -14.45 -9.74
C TYR A 74 2.24 -14.98 -10.81
N PRO A 75 2.47 -14.20 -11.90
CA PRO A 75 3.44 -14.57 -12.92
C PRO A 75 4.87 -14.54 -12.36
N PRO A 76 5.85 -15.22 -13.01
CA PRO A 76 7.24 -15.32 -12.55
C PRO A 76 7.89 -13.95 -12.26
N GLY A 77 7.55 -12.93 -13.04
CA GLY A 77 8.00 -11.54 -12.80
C GLY A 77 7.54 -10.98 -11.47
N GLY A 78 6.33 -11.32 -11.02
CA GLY A 78 5.84 -10.97 -9.69
C GLY A 78 6.65 -11.65 -8.59
N THR A 79 6.97 -12.94 -8.76
CA THR A 79 7.86 -13.67 -7.82
C THR A 79 9.22 -13.00 -7.71
N LEU A 80 9.81 -12.62 -8.84
CA LEU A 80 11.11 -11.96 -8.87
C LEU A 80 11.08 -10.61 -8.12
N LEU A 81 10.03 -9.82 -8.33
CA LEU A 81 9.84 -8.55 -7.63
C LEU A 81 9.72 -8.75 -6.11
N MET A 82 9.08 -9.83 -5.69
CA MET A 82 8.86 -10.14 -4.29
C MET A 82 9.98 -10.99 -3.65
N ALA A 83 10.95 -11.48 -4.45
CA ALA A 83 12.03 -12.35 -3.98
C ALA A 83 12.77 -11.85 -2.73
N PRO A 84 13.03 -10.54 -2.53
CA PRO A 84 13.68 -10.04 -1.32
C PRO A 84 12.97 -10.45 -0.03
N PHE A 85 11.66 -10.60 -0.06
CA PHE A 85 10.86 -10.99 1.11
C PHE A 85 11.09 -12.43 1.54
N GLY A 86 11.54 -13.31 0.65
CA GLY A 86 11.88 -14.70 0.96
C GLY A 86 13.15 -14.88 1.81
N TYR A 87 13.91 -13.80 2.04
CA TYR A 87 15.11 -13.82 2.91
C TYR A 87 14.81 -13.51 4.38
N MET A 88 13.60 -13.08 4.68
CA MET A 88 13.19 -12.68 6.04
C MET A 88 12.31 -13.77 6.68
N PRO A 89 12.25 -13.83 8.03
CA PRO A 89 11.22 -14.62 8.71
C PRO A 89 9.82 -14.16 8.26
N VAL A 90 8.88 -15.08 8.21
CA VAL A 90 7.54 -14.85 7.64
C VAL A 90 6.82 -13.62 8.22
N PHE A 91 6.87 -13.41 9.54
CA PHE A 91 6.22 -12.24 10.16
C PHE A 91 6.92 -10.92 9.80
N ALA A 92 8.24 -10.91 9.76
CA ALA A 92 8.99 -9.72 9.31
C ALA A 92 8.70 -9.43 7.83
N SER A 93 8.70 -10.45 6.99
CA SER A 93 8.36 -10.37 5.58
C SER A 93 6.96 -9.77 5.38
N HIS A 94 5.95 -10.28 6.11
CA HIS A 94 4.59 -9.77 6.07
C HIS A 94 4.52 -8.27 6.42
N ASN A 95 5.12 -7.88 7.54
CA ASN A 95 5.10 -6.48 7.99
C ASN A 95 5.78 -5.53 6.99
N TRP A 96 6.93 -5.95 6.43
CA TRP A 96 7.61 -5.18 5.40
C TRP A 96 6.81 -5.09 4.11
N PHE A 97 6.12 -6.17 3.74
CA PHE A 97 5.27 -6.19 2.55
C PHE A 97 4.09 -5.21 2.69
N VAL A 98 3.41 -5.20 3.84
CA VAL A 98 2.35 -4.22 4.15
C VAL A 98 2.90 -2.80 4.13
N PHE A 99 4.08 -2.57 4.73
CA PHE A 99 4.72 -1.27 4.74
C PHE A 99 5.01 -0.77 3.32
N PHE A 100 5.62 -1.59 2.46
CA PHE A 100 5.92 -1.21 1.08
C PHE A 100 4.65 -0.96 0.26
N ASN A 101 3.60 -1.76 0.42
CA ASN A 101 2.31 -1.50 -0.21
C ASN A 101 1.71 -0.16 0.24
N THR A 102 1.74 0.12 1.54
CA THR A 102 1.26 1.41 2.08
C THR A 102 2.03 2.59 1.49
N VAL A 103 3.36 2.50 1.46
CA VAL A 103 4.22 3.54 0.86
C VAL A 103 3.92 3.70 -0.63
N ALA A 104 3.76 2.59 -1.37
CA ALA A 104 3.42 2.62 -2.79
C ALA A 104 2.09 3.35 -3.04
N MET A 105 1.06 3.09 -2.24
CA MET A 105 -0.23 3.78 -2.32
C MET A 105 -0.11 5.28 -2.02
N ILE A 106 0.66 5.66 -1.00
CA ILE A 106 0.90 7.08 -0.68
C ILE A 106 1.62 7.77 -1.82
N VAL A 107 2.67 7.15 -2.38
CA VAL A 107 3.41 7.70 -3.53
C VAL A 107 2.50 7.81 -4.75
N ALA A 108 1.67 6.80 -5.03
CA ALA A 108 0.67 6.86 -6.10
C ALA A 108 -0.30 8.04 -5.91
N ALA A 109 -0.81 8.26 -4.69
CA ALA A 109 -1.68 9.42 -4.40
C ALA A 109 -0.96 10.76 -4.65
N VAL A 110 0.30 10.89 -4.23
CA VAL A 110 1.12 12.10 -4.49
C VAL A 110 1.31 12.32 -5.99
N LEU A 111 1.60 11.26 -6.75
CA LEU A 111 1.76 11.35 -8.20
C LEU A 111 0.46 11.68 -8.92
N LEU A 112 -0.68 11.12 -8.49
CA LEU A 112 -2.00 11.44 -9.02
C LEU A 112 -2.36 12.92 -8.81
N VAL A 113 -2.15 13.44 -7.59
CA VAL A 113 -2.39 14.87 -7.31
C VAL A 113 -1.56 15.77 -8.23
N ARG A 114 -0.31 15.39 -8.51
CA ARG A 114 0.55 16.11 -9.46
C ARG A 114 0.13 15.94 -10.92
N LEU A 115 -0.30 14.73 -11.30
CA LEU A 115 -0.78 14.45 -12.66
C LEU A 115 -1.98 15.32 -13.02
N PHE A 116 -2.89 15.54 -12.07
CA PHE A 116 -4.03 16.45 -12.23
C PHE A 116 -3.70 17.93 -11.95
N SER A 117 -2.42 18.29 -11.89
CA SER A 117 -1.94 19.68 -11.69
C SER A 117 -2.38 20.32 -10.37
N PHE A 118 -2.77 19.55 -9.36
CA PHE A 118 -3.04 20.10 -8.04
C PHE A 118 -1.74 20.33 -7.25
N SER A 119 -1.73 21.38 -6.44
CA SER A 119 -0.64 21.62 -5.50
C SER A 119 -0.66 20.57 -4.38
N LEU A 120 0.51 20.06 -3.97
CA LEU A 120 0.64 19.16 -2.82
C LEU A 120 0.27 19.84 -1.48
N THR A 121 0.27 21.17 -1.47
CA THR A 121 -0.16 21.97 -0.31
C THR A 121 -1.66 22.26 -0.33
N SER A 122 -2.40 21.77 -1.32
CA SER A 122 -3.86 21.91 -1.42
C SER A 122 -4.59 20.90 -0.52
N VAL A 123 -5.90 21.02 -0.49
CA VAL A 123 -6.81 20.06 0.18
C VAL A 123 -6.85 18.70 -0.56
N ALA A 124 -6.44 18.68 -1.84
CA ALA A 124 -6.57 17.49 -2.70
C ALA A 124 -5.80 16.28 -2.15
N LEU A 125 -4.57 16.47 -1.68
CA LEU A 125 -3.76 15.35 -1.20
C LEU A 125 -4.33 14.67 0.06
N PRO A 126 -4.63 15.39 1.17
CA PRO A 126 -5.20 14.73 2.33
C PRO A 126 -6.61 14.18 2.06
N ALA A 127 -7.40 14.80 1.17
CA ALA A 127 -8.71 14.30 0.77
C ALA A 127 -8.58 12.99 -0.03
N LEU A 128 -7.64 12.91 -0.98
CA LEU A 128 -7.39 11.70 -1.76
C LEU A 128 -6.88 10.56 -0.87
N LEU A 129 -5.91 10.84 0.01
CA LEU A 129 -5.40 9.84 0.96
C LEU A 129 -6.51 9.31 1.86
N LEU A 130 -7.34 10.20 2.41
CA LEU A 130 -8.48 9.81 3.22
C LEU A 130 -9.47 8.97 2.41
N ALA A 131 -9.85 9.40 1.21
CA ALA A 131 -10.74 8.66 0.34
C ALA A 131 -10.19 7.26 0.04
N MET A 132 -8.90 7.13 -0.32
CA MET A 132 -8.27 5.84 -0.61
C MET A 132 -8.26 4.93 0.63
N PHE A 133 -7.73 5.39 1.75
CA PHE A 133 -7.57 4.56 2.95
C PHE A 133 -8.88 4.31 3.73
N CYS A 134 -9.98 4.98 3.38
CA CYS A 134 -11.31 4.67 3.90
C CYS A 134 -12.10 3.70 3.01
N THR A 135 -11.60 3.30 1.84
CA THR A 135 -12.26 2.32 0.99
C THR A 135 -12.02 0.90 1.47
N GLU A 136 -13.00 0.03 1.25
CA GLU A 136 -12.87 -1.39 1.50
C GLU A 136 -11.78 -2.03 0.64
N SER A 137 -11.63 -1.59 -0.59
CA SER A 137 -10.62 -2.06 -1.54
C SER A 137 -9.19 -1.93 -1.00
N VAL A 138 -8.83 -0.77 -0.44
CA VAL A 138 -7.52 -0.56 0.19
C VAL A 138 -7.40 -1.34 1.49
N THR A 139 -8.48 -1.40 2.28
CA THR A 139 -8.51 -2.21 3.49
C THR A 139 -8.20 -3.67 3.17
N ASN A 140 -8.91 -4.25 2.20
CA ASN A 140 -8.71 -5.64 1.79
C ASN A 140 -7.29 -5.86 1.22
N THR A 141 -6.76 -4.93 0.43
CA THR A 141 -5.39 -5.00 -0.06
C THR A 141 -4.36 -5.11 1.06
N LEU A 142 -4.53 -4.35 2.14
CA LEU A 142 -3.59 -4.36 3.26
C LEU A 142 -3.84 -5.53 4.22
N VAL A 143 -5.10 -5.86 4.51
CA VAL A 143 -5.48 -6.95 5.41
C VAL A 143 -5.15 -8.32 4.81
N PHE A 144 -5.50 -8.55 3.54
CA PHE A 144 -5.14 -9.77 2.81
C PHE A 144 -3.72 -9.75 2.25
N THR A 145 -3.01 -8.65 2.44
CA THR A 145 -1.58 -8.52 2.13
C THR A 145 -1.26 -8.91 0.68
N ASN A 146 -2.06 -8.38 -0.26
CA ASN A 146 -1.83 -8.57 -1.69
C ASN A 146 -1.01 -7.41 -2.31
N ILE A 147 -0.54 -7.58 -3.56
CA ILE A 147 0.40 -6.66 -4.23
C ILE A 147 -0.26 -5.42 -4.86
N ASN A 148 -1.57 -5.23 -4.74
CA ASN A 148 -2.32 -4.21 -5.47
C ASN A 148 -1.83 -2.77 -5.23
N GLY A 149 -1.24 -2.47 -4.07
CA GLY A 149 -0.62 -1.16 -3.81
C GLY A 149 0.56 -0.87 -4.74
N CYS A 150 1.41 -1.87 -4.97
CA CYS A 150 2.53 -1.75 -5.91
C CYS A 150 2.04 -1.68 -7.36
N ILE A 151 0.99 -2.44 -7.72
CA ILE A 151 0.38 -2.39 -9.06
C ILE A 151 -0.16 -0.99 -9.33
N LEU A 152 -0.94 -0.41 -8.40
CA LEU A 152 -1.44 0.95 -8.52
C LEU A 152 -0.32 1.97 -8.77
N LEU A 153 0.79 1.85 -8.04
CA LEU A 153 1.94 2.74 -8.25
C LEU A 153 2.51 2.60 -9.67
N LEU A 154 2.68 1.37 -10.16
CA LEU A 154 3.20 1.11 -11.51
C LEU A 154 2.25 1.66 -12.58
N GLU A 155 0.93 1.51 -12.42
CA GLU A 155 -0.07 2.08 -13.32
C GLU A 155 0.02 3.61 -13.36
N VAL A 156 0.09 4.26 -12.21
CA VAL A 156 0.22 5.73 -12.14
C VAL A 156 1.53 6.21 -12.77
N LEU A 157 2.62 5.48 -12.59
CA LEU A 157 3.89 5.77 -13.24
C LEU A 157 3.79 5.62 -14.77
N PHE A 158 3.11 4.58 -15.25
CA PHE A 158 2.89 4.36 -16.68
C PHE A 158 2.10 5.51 -17.33
N PHE A 159 1.04 6.00 -16.68
CA PHE A 159 0.26 7.13 -17.21
C PHE A 159 0.98 8.47 -17.16
N ARG A 160 2.05 8.57 -16.41
CA ARG A 160 2.84 9.80 -16.31
C ARG A 160 3.88 9.94 -17.43
N TRP A 161 4.28 8.85 -18.08
CA TRP A 161 5.22 8.83 -19.20
C TRP A 161 4.49 8.95 -20.53
#